data_156b631b91429274d6cfe706417bfd14
#
_entry.id   156b631b91429274d6cfe706417bfd14
#
_cell.length_a   1.000
_cell.length_b   1.000
_cell.length_c   1.000
_cell.angle_alpha   90.00
_cell.angle_beta   90.00
_cell.angle_gamma   90.00
#
_symmetry.space_group_name_H-M   'P 1'
#
loop_
_entity.id
_entity.type
_entity.pdbx_description
1 polymer ?
#
loop_
_entity_poly.entity_id
_entity_poly.type
_entity_poly.pdbx_seq_one_letter_code
_entity_poly.pdbx_strand_id
1 'polypeptide(L)'
;MRKEEDGKRLRKQASEWLSPLMIDVTDETSIKAAVDTVASSVGEAGLAGLVNNAGIGVGGPLEFLPIEELRRQLEVNTIGQIAVTQAFLPLIRQGHGRIVNMGSIAGRMAWPFIGPYNASKFAMEALTDSLRQELRPWGIHVSIVEPGSIAKPLQENAWAAVAEQGADLPEKANLLYGEMLGVMLKAIRKFEKAGIPRDEVAKVVEHALTAEKPKTRYIVGRDAQIQRVLARVVPDRIRDRLVRRWLGLPSRPSE
;
A
#
# COMPACT_ATOMS: atom_id res chain seq x y z
N MET A 1 5.06 11.43 -9.00
CA MET A 1 3.64 11.86 -8.95
C MET A 1 3.05 11.82 -10.35
N ARG A 2 1.71 11.66 -10.49
CA ARG A 2 1.06 11.58 -11.81
C ARG A 2 0.48 12.92 -12.32
N LYS A 3 0.34 13.92 -11.46
CA LYS A 3 -0.22 15.24 -11.82
C LYS A 3 0.78 16.34 -11.49
N GLU A 4 1.02 17.23 -12.43
CA GLU A 4 1.95 18.35 -12.27
C GLU A 4 1.53 19.34 -11.16
N GLU A 5 0.21 19.49 -10.99
CA GLU A 5 -0.37 20.34 -9.93
C GLU A 5 0.01 19.88 -8.53
N ASP A 6 0.07 18.54 -8.31
CA ASP A 6 0.52 17.98 -7.03
C ASP A 6 1.99 18.33 -6.76
N GLY A 7 2.82 18.36 -7.80
CA GLY A 7 4.21 18.78 -7.71
C GLY A 7 4.36 20.24 -7.33
N LYS A 8 3.57 21.12 -7.97
CA LYS A 8 3.56 22.55 -7.65
C LYS A 8 3.10 22.80 -6.20
N ARG A 9 2.09 22.06 -5.74
CA ARG A 9 1.60 22.11 -4.34
C ARG A 9 2.67 21.66 -3.35
N LEU A 10 3.33 20.54 -3.63
CA LEU A 10 4.38 20.01 -2.76
C LEU A 10 5.59 20.95 -2.65
N ARG A 11 6.03 21.57 -3.77
CA ARG A 11 7.12 22.56 -3.74
C ARG A 11 6.84 23.76 -2.85
N LYS A 12 5.57 24.18 -2.74
CA LYS A 12 5.18 25.30 -1.86
C LYS A 12 5.21 24.95 -0.36
N GLN A 13 5.13 23.65 -0.02
CA GLN A 13 4.99 23.15 1.35
C GLN A 13 6.26 22.48 1.89
N ALA A 14 7.16 22.10 1.00
CA ALA A 14 8.38 21.39 1.34
C ALA A 14 9.62 22.26 1.20
N SER A 15 10.76 21.74 1.66
CA SER A 15 12.06 22.39 1.55
C SER A 15 12.52 22.49 0.07
N GLU A 16 13.52 23.35 -0.18
CA GLU A 16 14.19 23.50 -1.47
C GLU A 16 14.82 22.19 -2.01
N TRP A 17 15.09 21.24 -1.13
CA TRP A 17 15.62 19.92 -1.46
C TRP A 17 14.61 18.99 -2.12
N LEU A 18 13.33 19.36 -2.14
CA LEU A 18 12.30 18.55 -2.82
C LEU A 18 12.27 18.87 -4.32
N SER A 19 12.60 17.88 -5.13
CA SER A 19 12.48 17.90 -6.59
C SER A 19 11.33 17.00 -7.04
N PRO A 20 10.13 17.55 -7.34
CA PRO A 20 9.01 16.76 -7.84
C PRO A 20 9.31 16.21 -9.23
N LEU A 21 9.09 14.91 -9.41
CA LEU A 21 9.28 14.19 -10.66
C LEU A 21 7.99 13.49 -11.08
N MET A 22 7.67 13.57 -12.38
CA MET A 22 6.55 12.84 -12.96
C MET A 22 6.94 11.38 -13.14
N ILE A 23 6.13 10.48 -12.60
CA ILE A 23 6.30 9.04 -12.77
C ILE A 23 4.94 8.35 -12.68
N ASP A 24 4.63 7.52 -13.67
CA ASP A 24 3.60 6.50 -13.60
C ASP A 24 4.28 5.13 -13.48
N VAL A 25 4.01 4.43 -12.40
CA VAL A 25 4.65 3.13 -12.10
C VAL A 25 4.19 2.01 -13.04
N THR A 26 3.14 2.26 -13.84
CA THR A 26 2.60 1.31 -14.82
C THR A 26 3.10 1.59 -16.25
N ASP A 27 3.94 2.61 -16.43
CA ASP A 27 4.48 3.01 -17.73
C ASP A 27 6.02 2.93 -17.71
N GLU A 28 6.56 1.98 -18.45
CA GLU A 28 8.02 1.75 -18.55
C GLU A 28 8.76 2.99 -19.09
N THR A 29 8.16 3.73 -20.02
CA THR A 29 8.75 4.96 -20.56
C THR A 29 8.85 6.04 -19.49
N SER A 30 7.79 6.19 -18.70
CA SER A 30 7.76 7.11 -17.56
C SER A 30 8.79 6.74 -16.48
N ILE A 31 8.91 5.44 -16.18
CA ILE A 31 9.90 4.93 -15.22
C ILE A 31 11.31 5.23 -15.72
N LYS A 32 11.61 4.94 -16.99
CA LYS A 32 12.93 5.19 -17.58
C LYS A 32 13.30 6.67 -17.54
N ALA A 33 12.39 7.56 -17.95
CA ALA A 33 12.62 9.00 -17.90
C ALA A 33 12.90 9.49 -16.47
N ALA A 34 12.22 8.91 -15.48
CA ALA A 34 12.46 9.19 -14.07
C ALA A 34 13.85 8.75 -13.62
N VAL A 35 14.30 7.55 -14.03
CA VAL A 35 15.66 7.05 -13.75
C VAL A 35 16.72 7.97 -14.34
N ASP A 36 16.57 8.36 -15.60
CA ASP A 36 17.55 9.24 -16.30
C ASP A 36 17.67 10.59 -15.56
N THR A 37 16.54 11.16 -15.15
CA THR A 37 16.51 12.42 -14.40
C THR A 37 17.19 12.28 -13.03
N VAL A 38 16.91 11.22 -12.29
CA VAL A 38 17.52 10.98 -10.97
C VAL A 38 19.02 10.67 -11.13
N ALA A 39 19.40 9.85 -12.10
CA ALA A 39 20.80 9.54 -12.37
C ALA A 39 21.62 10.81 -12.63
N SER A 40 21.09 11.74 -13.43
CA SER A 40 21.73 13.03 -13.68
C SER A 40 21.86 13.89 -12.41
N SER A 41 20.92 13.75 -11.47
CA SER A 41 20.93 14.52 -10.21
C SER A 41 21.87 13.95 -9.15
N VAL A 42 21.97 12.62 -9.06
CA VAL A 42 22.78 11.96 -8.02
C VAL A 42 24.22 11.70 -8.47
N GLY A 43 24.47 11.65 -9.78
CA GLY A 43 25.80 11.43 -10.36
C GLY A 43 26.45 10.17 -9.82
N GLU A 44 27.74 10.27 -9.51
CA GLU A 44 28.55 9.15 -8.98
C GLU A 44 28.17 8.74 -7.54
N ALA A 45 27.46 9.57 -6.80
CA ALA A 45 27.03 9.23 -5.45
C ALA A 45 25.97 8.10 -5.41
N GLY A 46 25.24 7.93 -6.49
CA GLY A 46 24.15 6.96 -6.56
C GLY A 46 22.95 7.34 -5.70
N LEU A 47 21.99 6.43 -5.57
CA LEU A 47 20.75 6.66 -4.85
C LEU A 47 20.80 6.09 -3.43
N ALA A 48 20.66 6.95 -2.42
CA ALA A 48 20.71 6.57 -1.00
C ALA A 48 19.48 5.75 -0.53
N GLY A 49 18.33 5.87 -1.21
CA GLY A 49 17.15 5.09 -0.85
C GLY A 49 16.00 5.22 -1.84
N LEU A 50 15.17 4.19 -1.90
CA LEU A 50 13.93 4.15 -2.67
C LEU A 50 12.76 3.80 -1.75
N VAL A 51 11.69 4.59 -1.80
CA VAL A 51 10.43 4.28 -1.11
C VAL A 51 9.34 3.98 -2.15
N ASN A 52 8.94 2.73 -2.23
CA ASN A 52 7.83 2.28 -3.05
C ASN A 52 6.51 2.54 -2.32
N ASN A 53 5.91 3.71 -2.57
CA ASN A 53 4.68 4.16 -1.89
C ASN A 53 3.47 4.27 -2.82
N ALA A 54 3.66 4.22 -4.13
CA ALA A 54 2.55 4.29 -5.08
C ALA A 54 1.52 3.20 -4.81
N GLY A 55 0.23 3.56 -4.83
CA GLY A 55 -0.82 2.57 -4.56
C GLY A 55 -2.21 3.14 -4.74
N ILE A 56 -3.11 2.24 -5.09
CA ILE A 56 -4.55 2.47 -5.20
C ILE A 56 -5.29 1.47 -4.32
N GLY A 57 -6.58 1.69 -4.11
CA GLY A 57 -7.49 0.74 -3.49
C GLY A 57 -8.64 0.42 -4.43
N VAL A 58 -8.87 -0.87 -4.63
CA VAL A 58 -10.01 -1.42 -5.34
C VAL A 58 -10.76 -2.34 -4.39
N GLY A 59 -12.07 -2.26 -4.38
CA GLY A 59 -12.90 -3.11 -3.54
C GLY A 59 -14.28 -3.32 -4.13
N GLY A 60 -14.99 -4.27 -3.53
CA GLY A 60 -16.31 -4.73 -3.92
C GLY A 60 -16.42 -6.23 -3.71
N PRO A 61 -17.63 -6.80 -3.91
CA PRO A 61 -17.82 -8.24 -3.90
C PRO A 61 -17.02 -8.88 -5.02
N LEU A 62 -16.16 -9.86 -4.72
CA LEU A 62 -15.31 -10.51 -5.73
C LEU A 62 -16.13 -11.16 -6.86
N GLU A 63 -17.35 -11.60 -6.56
CA GLU A 63 -18.27 -12.19 -7.55
C GLU A 63 -18.63 -11.20 -8.67
N PHE A 64 -18.71 -9.91 -8.37
CA PHE A 64 -19.15 -8.86 -9.30
C PHE A 64 -18.02 -7.88 -9.68
N LEU A 65 -16.84 -8.09 -9.15
CA LEU A 65 -15.72 -7.21 -9.43
C LEU A 65 -15.22 -7.42 -10.86
N PRO A 66 -15.17 -6.36 -11.71
CA PRO A 66 -14.55 -6.46 -13.03
C PRO A 66 -13.10 -6.93 -12.91
N ILE A 67 -12.73 -7.93 -13.73
CA ILE A 67 -11.38 -8.52 -13.66
C ILE A 67 -10.29 -7.49 -13.97
N GLU A 68 -10.63 -6.47 -14.77
CA GLU A 68 -9.73 -5.36 -15.10
C GLU A 68 -9.37 -4.52 -13.86
N GLU A 69 -10.29 -4.38 -12.91
CA GLU A 69 -10.02 -3.69 -11.65
C GLU A 69 -9.05 -4.50 -10.77
N LEU A 70 -9.17 -5.84 -10.76
CA LEU A 70 -8.19 -6.70 -10.10
C LEU A 70 -6.81 -6.56 -10.76
N ARG A 71 -6.74 -6.58 -12.10
CA ARG A 71 -5.50 -6.38 -12.84
C ARG A 71 -4.88 -5.02 -12.53
N ARG A 72 -5.68 -3.95 -12.60
CA ARG A 72 -5.24 -2.59 -12.30
C ARG A 72 -4.69 -2.44 -10.88
N GLN A 73 -5.34 -3.11 -9.90
CA GLN A 73 -4.87 -3.13 -8.51
C GLN A 73 -3.48 -3.77 -8.39
N LEU A 74 -3.28 -4.93 -9.02
CA LEU A 74 -2.01 -5.64 -8.98
C LEU A 74 -0.94 -4.91 -9.79
N GLU A 75 -1.31 -4.34 -10.93
CA GLU A 75 -0.41 -3.58 -11.79
C GLU A 75 0.22 -2.41 -11.03
N VAL A 76 -0.60 -1.59 -10.37
CA VAL A 76 -0.10 -0.42 -9.64
C VAL A 76 0.63 -0.82 -8.34
N ASN A 77 -0.01 -1.67 -7.52
CA ASN A 77 0.45 -1.89 -6.14
C ASN A 77 1.56 -2.94 -6.02
N THR A 78 1.78 -3.72 -7.07
CA THR A 78 2.71 -4.86 -7.04
C THR A 78 3.69 -4.80 -8.20
N ILE A 79 3.21 -4.97 -9.44
CA ILE A 79 4.07 -5.07 -10.62
C ILE A 79 4.84 -3.77 -10.84
N GLY A 80 4.14 -2.64 -10.84
CA GLY A 80 4.75 -1.33 -11.03
C GLY A 80 5.79 -0.98 -9.95
N GLN A 81 5.56 -1.37 -8.69
CA GLN A 81 6.56 -1.14 -7.63
C GLN A 81 7.83 -1.97 -7.85
N ILE A 82 7.69 -3.20 -8.36
CA ILE A 82 8.84 -4.02 -8.73
C ILE A 82 9.54 -3.47 -9.97
N ALA A 83 8.79 -3.03 -10.98
CA ALA A 83 9.37 -2.40 -12.18
C ALA A 83 10.19 -1.14 -11.82
N VAL A 84 9.66 -0.27 -10.95
CA VAL A 84 10.42 0.88 -10.42
C VAL A 84 11.67 0.40 -9.66
N THR A 85 11.55 -0.60 -8.80
CA THR A 85 12.68 -1.14 -8.06
C THR A 85 13.78 -1.64 -9.01
N GLN A 86 13.42 -2.44 -10.00
CA GLN A 86 14.38 -2.97 -11.00
C GLN A 86 15.10 -1.83 -11.74
N ALA A 87 14.35 -0.82 -12.18
CA ALA A 87 14.89 0.30 -12.92
C ALA A 87 15.88 1.15 -12.10
N PHE A 88 15.58 1.38 -10.81
CA PHE A 88 16.44 2.15 -9.91
C PHE A 88 17.56 1.34 -9.24
N LEU A 89 17.54 0.01 -9.32
CA LEU A 89 18.46 -0.86 -8.61
C LEU A 89 19.95 -0.61 -8.94
N PRO A 90 20.35 -0.28 -10.19
CA PRO A 90 21.74 0.10 -10.48
C PRO A 90 22.21 1.31 -9.65
N LEU A 91 21.39 2.36 -9.54
CA LEU A 91 21.71 3.55 -8.76
C LEU A 91 21.73 3.27 -7.25
N ILE A 92 20.84 2.38 -6.78
CA ILE A 92 20.81 1.93 -5.37
C ILE A 92 22.07 1.13 -5.04
N ARG A 93 22.54 0.26 -5.93
CA ARG A 93 23.83 -0.46 -5.73
C ARG A 93 25.01 0.51 -5.66
N GLN A 94 25.04 1.47 -6.57
CA GLN A 94 26.08 2.50 -6.61
C GLN A 94 26.13 3.33 -5.32
N GLY A 95 24.96 3.75 -4.79
CA GLY A 95 24.88 4.55 -3.57
C GLY A 95 24.86 3.73 -2.28
N HIS A 96 25.01 2.40 -2.33
CA HIS A 96 24.81 1.51 -1.18
C HIS A 96 23.49 1.80 -0.45
N GLY A 97 22.46 2.11 -1.24
CA GLY A 97 21.18 2.61 -0.77
C GLY A 97 20.29 1.54 -0.14
N ARG A 98 19.05 1.93 0.14
CA ARG A 98 18.06 1.08 0.82
C ARG A 98 16.73 1.08 0.07
N ILE A 99 15.93 0.05 0.29
CA ILE A 99 14.59 -0.06 -0.28
C ILE A 99 13.57 -0.18 0.85
N VAL A 100 12.55 0.68 0.81
CA VAL A 100 11.42 0.62 1.73
C VAL A 100 10.13 0.43 0.91
N ASN A 101 9.49 -0.71 1.10
CA ASN A 101 8.22 -1.02 0.47
C ASN A 101 7.06 -0.67 1.41
N MET A 102 6.04 0.05 0.91
CA MET A 102 4.83 0.33 1.68
C MET A 102 3.87 -0.85 1.57
N GLY A 103 3.92 -1.69 2.58
CA GLY A 103 2.97 -2.77 2.80
C GLY A 103 1.65 -2.28 3.38
N SER A 104 1.02 -3.12 4.16
CA SER A 104 -0.16 -2.87 5.00
C SER A 104 -0.38 -4.08 5.90
N ILE A 105 -1.05 -3.91 7.02
CA ILE A 105 -1.56 -5.04 7.79
C ILE A 105 -2.53 -5.92 6.98
N ALA A 106 -3.16 -5.36 5.93
CA ALA A 106 -3.96 -6.08 4.96
C ALA A 106 -3.15 -7.07 4.09
N GLY A 107 -1.81 -7.02 4.14
CA GLY A 107 -0.92 -8.04 3.57
C GLY A 107 -0.72 -9.26 4.48
N ARG A 108 -1.31 -9.25 5.68
CA ARG A 108 -1.24 -10.35 6.65
C ARG A 108 -2.58 -10.90 7.05
N MET A 109 -3.60 -10.08 7.00
CA MET A 109 -4.96 -10.47 7.34
C MET A 109 -5.91 -9.92 6.28
N ALA A 110 -6.56 -10.83 5.54
CA ALA A 110 -7.50 -10.44 4.50
C ALA A 110 -8.83 -9.99 5.11
N TRP A 111 -9.39 -8.92 4.56
CA TRP A 111 -10.67 -8.36 4.92
C TRP A 111 -11.67 -8.55 3.77
N PRO A 112 -12.95 -8.81 4.05
CA PRO A 112 -13.96 -8.92 2.99
C PRO A 112 -14.10 -7.61 2.20
N PHE A 113 -14.54 -7.71 0.97
CA PHE A 113 -14.80 -6.60 0.04
C PHE A 113 -13.59 -5.76 -0.39
N ILE A 114 -12.39 -6.11 0.05
CA ILE A 114 -11.14 -5.49 -0.38
C ILE A 114 -10.14 -6.55 -0.88
N GLY A 115 -10.66 -7.62 -1.46
CA GLY A 115 -9.88 -8.75 -1.94
C GLY A 115 -8.69 -8.38 -2.83
N PRO A 116 -8.87 -7.54 -3.88
CA PRO A 116 -7.76 -7.08 -4.73
C PRO A 116 -6.65 -6.36 -3.97
N TYR A 117 -7.03 -5.48 -3.05
CA TYR A 117 -6.06 -4.77 -2.21
C TYR A 117 -5.30 -5.73 -1.29
N ASN A 118 -6.02 -6.64 -0.60
CA ASN A 118 -5.36 -7.66 0.21
C ASN A 118 -4.35 -8.45 -0.63
N ALA A 119 -4.76 -8.98 -1.79
CA ALA A 119 -3.91 -9.76 -2.68
C ALA A 119 -2.64 -8.98 -3.06
N SER A 120 -2.77 -7.70 -3.42
CA SER A 120 -1.62 -6.86 -3.76
C SER A 120 -0.65 -6.69 -2.59
N LYS A 121 -1.16 -6.55 -1.37
CA LYS A 121 -0.32 -6.37 -0.17
C LYS A 121 0.31 -7.69 0.31
N PHE A 122 -0.39 -8.83 0.19
CA PHE A 122 0.21 -10.15 0.39
C PHE A 122 1.34 -10.43 -0.61
N ALA A 123 1.14 -10.07 -1.88
CA ALA A 123 2.19 -10.19 -2.90
C ALA A 123 3.42 -9.35 -2.53
N MET A 124 3.23 -8.12 -2.06
CA MET A 124 4.34 -7.24 -1.64
C MET A 124 5.12 -7.79 -0.44
N GLU A 125 4.47 -8.52 0.49
CA GLU A 125 5.16 -9.21 1.58
C GLU A 125 6.16 -10.25 1.03
N ALA A 126 5.67 -11.12 0.13
CA ALA A 126 6.49 -12.18 -0.46
C ALA A 126 7.63 -11.61 -1.30
N LEU A 127 7.35 -10.62 -2.16
CA LEU A 127 8.35 -9.97 -3.02
C LEU A 127 9.40 -9.20 -2.20
N THR A 128 8.99 -8.55 -1.12
CA THR A 128 9.94 -7.87 -0.20
C THR A 128 10.86 -8.88 0.48
N ASP A 129 10.34 -10.02 0.91
CA ASP A 129 11.14 -11.07 1.55
C ASP A 129 12.15 -11.69 0.57
N SER A 130 11.77 -11.88 -0.69
CA SER A 130 12.67 -12.35 -1.76
C SER A 130 13.76 -11.32 -2.06
N LEU A 131 13.38 -10.08 -2.35
CA LEU A 131 14.32 -8.98 -2.61
C LEU A 131 15.34 -8.80 -1.48
N ARG A 132 14.90 -8.89 -0.23
CA ARG A 132 15.80 -8.76 0.93
C ARG A 132 16.89 -9.82 0.92
N GLN A 133 16.55 -11.06 0.57
CA GLN A 133 17.51 -12.16 0.51
C GLN A 133 18.43 -12.05 -0.71
N GLU A 134 17.86 -11.73 -1.86
CA GLU A 134 18.56 -11.56 -3.11
C GLU A 134 19.57 -10.41 -3.06
N LEU A 135 19.22 -9.28 -2.44
CA LEU A 135 20.06 -8.08 -2.39
C LEU A 135 21.06 -8.05 -1.23
N ARG A 136 20.98 -9.02 -0.32
CA ARG A 136 21.89 -9.14 0.84
C ARG A 136 23.37 -9.16 0.47
N PRO A 137 23.83 -9.86 -0.62
CA PRO A 137 25.24 -9.87 -0.98
C PRO A 137 25.82 -8.49 -1.31
N TRP A 138 24.96 -7.53 -1.71
CA TRP A 138 25.40 -6.14 -1.97
C TRP A 138 25.23 -5.22 -0.77
N GLY A 139 24.88 -5.74 0.41
CA GLY A 139 24.66 -4.93 1.60
C GLY A 139 23.41 -4.04 1.54
N ILE A 140 22.53 -4.24 0.55
CA ILE A 140 21.31 -3.44 0.39
C ILE A 140 20.25 -3.92 1.37
N HIS A 141 19.82 -3.01 2.25
CA HIS A 141 18.72 -3.29 3.16
C HIS A 141 17.36 -3.10 2.49
N VAL A 142 16.49 -4.09 2.62
CA VAL A 142 15.12 -4.04 2.14
C VAL A 142 14.18 -4.20 3.33
N SER A 143 13.33 -3.20 3.55
CA SER A 143 12.34 -3.16 4.64
C SER A 143 10.92 -3.03 4.09
N ILE A 144 9.96 -3.56 4.84
CA ILE A 144 8.54 -3.31 4.59
C ILE A 144 7.92 -2.60 5.78
N VAL A 145 7.13 -1.55 5.50
CA VAL A 145 6.34 -0.81 6.49
C VAL A 145 4.89 -1.24 6.34
N GLU A 146 4.31 -1.75 7.42
CA GLU A 146 2.97 -2.33 7.48
C GLU A 146 2.07 -1.47 8.39
N PRO A 147 1.50 -0.36 7.88
CA PRO A 147 0.56 0.43 8.67
C PRO A 147 -0.77 -0.31 8.88
N GLY A 148 -1.39 -0.02 10.02
CA GLY A 148 -2.82 -0.24 10.22
C GLY A 148 -3.65 0.88 9.60
N SER A 149 -4.73 1.24 10.27
CA SER A 149 -5.56 2.36 9.83
C SER A 149 -4.83 3.69 9.99
N ILE A 150 -4.81 4.49 8.93
CA ILE A 150 -4.20 5.82 8.91
C ILE A 150 -5.30 6.86 8.87
N ALA A 151 -5.20 7.88 9.71
CA ALA A 151 -6.11 9.02 9.69
C ALA A 151 -5.97 9.78 8.37
N LYS A 152 -7.04 9.80 7.57
CA LYS A 152 -7.13 10.51 6.28
C LYS A 152 -8.45 11.25 6.17
N PRO A 153 -8.49 12.42 5.50
CA PRO A 153 -9.74 12.96 5.02
C PRO A 153 -10.36 11.99 4.01
N LEU A 154 -11.68 11.78 4.08
CA LEU A 154 -12.42 10.81 3.24
C LEU A 154 -12.15 11.00 1.73
N GLN A 155 -11.97 12.25 1.29
CA GLN A 155 -11.72 12.63 -0.11
C GLN A 155 -10.35 12.20 -0.66
N GLU A 156 -9.41 11.83 0.21
CA GLU A 156 -8.06 11.42 -0.19
C GLU A 156 -7.86 9.90 -0.12
N ASN A 157 -8.94 9.15 0.00
CA ASN A 157 -8.90 7.74 0.30
C ASN A 157 -8.98 6.85 -0.94
N ALA A 158 -8.14 5.82 -0.95
CA ALA A 158 -8.33 4.67 -1.83
C ALA A 158 -9.73 4.02 -1.65
N TRP A 159 -10.34 4.19 -0.48
CA TRP A 159 -11.67 3.67 -0.13
C TRP A 159 -12.82 4.56 -0.60
N ALA A 160 -12.60 5.82 -0.92
CA ALA A 160 -13.60 6.65 -1.60
C ALA A 160 -13.94 6.05 -2.97
N ALA A 161 -12.92 5.59 -3.71
CA ALA A 161 -13.13 4.86 -4.96
C ALA A 161 -13.94 3.56 -4.75
N VAL A 162 -13.75 2.84 -3.65
CA VAL A 162 -14.55 1.65 -3.31
C VAL A 162 -16.01 2.03 -3.02
N ALA A 163 -16.24 3.18 -2.39
CA ALA A 163 -17.60 3.67 -2.11
C ALA A 163 -18.30 4.13 -3.40
N GLU A 164 -17.58 4.78 -4.31
CA GLU A 164 -18.07 5.19 -5.63
C GLU A 164 -18.35 3.99 -6.51
N GLN A 165 -17.43 3.02 -6.57
CA GLN A 165 -17.64 1.76 -7.30
C GLN A 165 -18.81 0.94 -6.74
N GLY A 166 -19.09 1.05 -5.44
CA GLY A 166 -20.27 0.44 -4.81
C GLY A 166 -21.59 1.02 -5.31
N ALA A 167 -21.59 2.27 -5.79
CA ALA A 167 -22.77 2.90 -6.39
C ALA A 167 -23.05 2.42 -7.82
N ASP A 168 -22.03 1.94 -8.54
CA ASP A 168 -22.12 1.47 -9.92
C ASP A 168 -22.27 -0.06 -10.02
N LEU A 169 -22.53 -0.75 -8.90
CA LEU A 169 -22.72 -2.19 -8.90
C LEU A 169 -24.01 -2.58 -9.61
N PRO A 170 -24.02 -3.72 -10.35
CA PRO A 170 -25.23 -4.28 -10.90
C PRO A 170 -26.31 -4.47 -9.84
N GLU A 171 -27.58 -4.30 -10.21
CA GLU A 171 -28.74 -4.45 -9.29
C GLU A 171 -28.65 -5.75 -8.48
N LYS A 172 -28.30 -6.86 -9.15
CA LYS A 172 -28.12 -8.16 -8.49
C LYS A 172 -27.04 -8.13 -7.41
N ALA A 173 -25.94 -7.40 -7.61
CA ALA A 173 -24.89 -7.25 -6.61
C ALA A 173 -25.38 -6.44 -5.40
N ASN A 174 -26.18 -5.39 -5.63
CA ASN A 174 -26.79 -4.61 -4.58
C ASN A 174 -27.79 -5.41 -3.76
N LEU A 175 -28.60 -6.26 -4.41
CA LEU A 175 -29.52 -7.17 -3.72
C LEU A 175 -28.78 -8.16 -2.80
N LEU A 176 -27.67 -8.75 -3.29
CA LEU A 176 -26.95 -9.79 -2.55
C LEU A 176 -25.97 -9.23 -1.50
N TYR A 177 -25.35 -8.09 -1.75
CA TYR A 177 -24.23 -7.58 -0.96
C TYR A 177 -24.41 -6.17 -0.40
N GLY A 178 -25.47 -5.44 -0.79
CA GLY A 178 -25.63 -4.02 -0.47
C GLY A 178 -25.61 -3.73 1.03
N GLU A 179 -26.32 -4.53 1.83
CA GLU A 179 -26.30 -4.40 3.30
C GLU A 179 -24.90 -4.58 3.87
N MET A 180 -24.19 -5.64 3.46
CA MET A 180 -22.85 -5.94 3.94
C MET A 180 -21.82 -4.89 3.50
N LEU A 181 -21.96 -4.36 2.30
CA LEU A 181 -21.14 -3.25 1.80
C LEU A 181 -21.37 -1.98 2.63
N GLY A 182 -22.62 -1.66 2.92
CA GLY A 182 -22.96 -0.53 3.78
C GLY A 182 -22.34 -0.63 5.17
N VAL A 183 -22.36 -1.82 5.76
CA VAL A 183 -21.70 -2.11 7.05
C VAL A 183 -20.18 -1.94 6.93
N MET A 184 -19.57 -2.49 5.87
CA MET A 184 -18.13 -2.38 5.65
C MET A 184 -17.69 -0.92 5.47
N LEU A 185 -18.40 -0.13 4.69
CA LEU A 185 -18.08 1.30 4.50
C LEU A 185 -18.18 2.09 5.82
N LYS A 186 -19.16 1.79 6.67
CA LYS A 186 -19.25 2.38 8.01
C LYS A 186 -18.06 1.99 8.89
N ALA A 187 -17.64 0.73 8.84
CA ALA A 187 -16.47 0.25 9.58
C ALA A 187 -15.18 0.93 9.10
N ILE A 188 -14.97 1.05 7.79
CA ILE A 188 -13.82 1.76 7.21
C ILE A 188 -13.76 3.21 7.72
N ARG A 189 -14.87 3.95 7.65
CA ARG A 189 -14.92 5.33 8.16
C ARG A 189 -14.59 5.44 9.65
N LYS A 190 -15.03 4.47 10.45
CA LYS A 190 -14.72 4.40 11.89
C LYS A 190 -13.22 4.17 12.12
N PHE A 191 -12.62 3.22 11.38
CA PHE A 191 -11.20 2.92 11.50
C PHE A 191 -10.32 4.10 11.07
N GLU A 192 -10.72 4.83 10.04
CA GLU A 192 -10.00 6.02 9.59
C GLU A 192 -10.01 7.15 10.61
N LYS A 193 -11.16 7.39 11.28
CA LYS A 193 -11.23 8.37 12.36
C LYS A 193 -10.34 8.02 13.55
N ALA A 194 -10.17 6.73 13.82
CA ALA A 194 -9.34 6.22 14.92
C ALA A 194 -7.90 5.93 14.48
N GLY A 195 -7.57 6.16 13.21
CA GLY A 195 -6.29 5.84 12.63
C GLY A 195 -5.13 6.66 13.18
N ILE A 196 -3.93 6.17 12.96
CA ILE A 196 -2.69 6.87 13.34
C ILE A 196 -2.43 8.08 12.42
N PRO A 197 -1.80 9.14 12.92
CA PRO A 197 -1.33 10.25 12.08
C PRO A 197 -0.36 9.78 10.98
N ARG A 198 -0.43 10.41 9.80
CA ARG A 198 0.49 10.12 8.67
C ARG A 198 1.95 10.28 9.06
N ASP A 199 2.25 11.28 9.90
CA ASP A 199 3.60 11.59 10.36
C ASP A 199 4.24 10.44 11.15
N GLU A 200 3.44 9.65 11.85
CA GLU A 200 3.95 8.45 12.55
C GLU A 200 4.46 7.41 11.55
N VAL A 201 3.79 7.27 10.41
CA VAL A 201 4.25 6.38 9.33
C VAL A 201 5.49 6.97 8.66
N ALA A 202 5.52 8.27 8.40
CA ALA A 202 6.67 8.96 7.81
C ALA A 202 7.94 8.82 8.67
N LYS A 203 7.84 9.00 9.99
CA LYS A 203 8.94 8.76 10.93
C LYS A 203 9.49 7.33 10.87
N VAL A 204 8.61 6.36 10.69
CA VAL A 204 9.02 4.96 10.57
C VAL A 204 9.73 4.70 9.25
N VAL A 205 9.27 5.31 8.15
CA VAL A 205 9.95 5.25 6.85
C VAL A 205 11.33 5.90 6.94
N GLU A 206 11.43 7.08 7.55
CA GLU A 206 12.69 7.76 7.80
C GLU A 206 13.66 6.87 8.59
N HIS A 207 13.20 6.27 9.71
CA HIS A 207 14.00 5.33 10.48
C HIS A 207 14.47 4.12 9.64
N ALA A 208 13.62 3.58 8.76
CA ALA A 208 14.00 2.47 7.88
C ALA A 208 15.09 2.86 6.88
N LEU A 209 15.09 4.13 6.43
CA LEU A 209 16.09 4.68 5.52
C LEU A 209 17.41 5.07 6.22
N THR A 210 17.36 5.51 7.48
CA THR A 210 18.51 6.17 8.14
C THR A 210 19.16 5.37 9.26
N ALA A 211 18.42 4.44 9.90
CA ALA A 211 18.95 3.66 11.03
C ALA A 211 20.18 2.84 10.64
N GLU A 212 21.18 2.74 11.51
CA GLU A 212 22.36 1.90 11.30
C GLU A 212 21.98 0.43 11.04
N LYS A 213 21.01 -0.09 11.79
CA LYS A 213 20.49 -1.46 11.68
C LYS A 213 18.96 -1.42 11.48
N PRO A 214 18.47 -1.21 10.24
CA PRO A 214 17.04 -1.14 10.01
C PRO A 214 16.36 -2.49 10.26
N LYS A 215 15.12 -2.45 10.76
CA LYS A 215 14.31 -3.66 10.88
C LYS A 215 13.86 -4.12 9.48
N THR A 216 13.68 -5.41 9.30
CA THR A 216 13.11 -5.95 8.05
C THR A 216 11.62 -5.62 7.91
N ARG A 217 10.92 -5.41 9.06
CA ARG A 217 9.49 -5.11 9.12
C ARG A 217 9.18 -4.10 10.20
N TYR A 218 8.33 -3.13 9.84
CA TYR A 218 7.84 -2.10 10.74
C TYR A 218 6.31 -2.13 10.75
N ILE A 219 5.73 -2.59 11.85
CA ILE A 219 4.28 -2.60 12.03
C ILE A 219 3.88 -1.35 12.78
N VAL A 220 3.03 -0.53 12.15
CA VAL A 220 2.70 0.80 12.65
C VAL A 220 1.21 0.88 13.00
N GLY A 221 0.93 1.17 14.26
CA GLY A 221 -0.41 1.24 14.83
C GLY A 221 -0.71 0.07 15.76
N ARG A 222 -1.49 0.33 16.81
CA ARG A 222 -1.93 -0.70 17.78
C ARG A 222 -2.85 -1.72 17.14
N ASP A 223 -3.73 -1.26 16.28
CA ASP A 223 -4.63 -2.10 15.48
C ASP A 223 -3.86 -3.08 14.60
N ALA A 224 -2.80 -2.63 13.93
CA ALA A 224 -1.93 -3.46 13.12
C ALA A 224 -1.20 -4.53 13.96
N GLN A 225 -0.71 -4.16 15.14
CA GLN A 225 -0.04 -5.11 16.04
C GLN A 225 -0.98 -6.23 16.50
N ILE A 226 -2.22 -5.88 16.86
CA ILE A 226 -3.25 -6.85 17.26
C ILE A 226 -3.58 -7.77 16.06
N GLN A 227 -3.84 -7.22 14.90
CA GLN A 227 -4.17 -7.98 13.69
C GLN A 227 -3.03 -8.93 13.29
N ARG A 228 -1.77 -8.50 13.40
CA ARG A 228 -0.62 -9.38 13.16
C ARG A 228 -0.62 -10.60 14.06
N VAL A 229 -0.86 -10.40 15.36
CA VAL A 229 -0.91 -11.51 16.32
C VAL A 229 -2.06 -12.44 15.95
N LEU A 230 -3.24 -11.91 15.70
CA LEU A 230 -4.41 -12.71 15.30
C LEU A 230 -4.14 -13.50 14.01
N ALA A 231 -3.55 -12.87 13.00
CA ALA A 231 -3.21 -13.54 11.75
C ALA A 231 -2.23 -14.71 11.91
N ARG A 232 -1.35 -14.63 12.93
CA ARG A 232 -0.32 -15.65 13.15
C ARG A 232 -0.76 -16.83 14.02
N VAL A 233 -1.59 -16.55 15.02
CA VAL A 233 -1.88 -17.57 16.07
C VAL A 233 -3.32 -18.07 16.09
N VAL A 234 -4.25 -17.33 15.45
CA VAL A 234 -5.67 -17.69 15.49
C VAL A 234 -6.04 -18.50 14.23
N PRO A 235 -6.62 -19.72 14.39
CA PRO A 235 -7.11 -20.52 13.27
C PRO A 235 -8.15 -19.75 12.42
N ASP A 236 -8.17 -20.01 11.12
CA ASP A 236 -8.96 -19.26 10.13
C ASP A 236 -10.45 -19.14 10.52
N ARG A 237 -11.09 -20.25 10.89
CA ARG A 237 -12.52 -20.24 11.26
C ARG A 237 -12.85 -19.32 12.45
N ILE A 238 -11.93 -19.21 13.41
CA ILE A 238 -12.10 -18.33 14.59
C ILE A 238 -11.83 -16.90 14.16
N ARG A 239 -10.78 -16.69 13.39
CA ARG A 239 -10.42 -15.38 12.83
C ARG A 239 -11.55 -14.79 11.97
N ASP A 240 -12.16 -15.59 11.10
CA ASP A 240 -13.30 -15.17 10.28
C ASP A 240 -14.50 -14.76 11.12
N ARG A 241 -14.80 -15.50 12.21
CA ARG A 241 -15.87 -15.11 13.16
C ARG A 241 -15.56 -13.79 13.84
N LEU A 242 -14.30 -13.58 14.26
CA LEU A 242 -13.85 -12.33 14.89
C LEU A 242 -13.94 -11.16 13.93
N VAL A 243 -13.46 -11.32 12.69
CA VAL A 243 -13.55 -10.30 11.63
C VAL A 243 -15.01 -9.93 11.36
N ARG A 244 -15.89 -10.92 11.15
CA ARG A 244 -17.32 -10.68 10.93
C ARG A 244 -17.96 -9.93 12.09
N ARG A 245 -17.68 -10.36 13.33
CA ARG A 245 -18.20 -9.70 14.53
C ARG A 245 -17.65 -8.27 14.69
N TRP A 246 -16.39 -8.08 14.44
CA TRP A 246 -15.73 -6.78 14.55
C TRP A 246 -16.27 -5.77 13.52
N LEU A 247 -16.53 -6.23 12.32
CA LEU A 247 -17.16 -5.44 11.27
C LEU A 247 -18.68 -5.24 11.49
N GLY A 248 -19.33 -6.09 12.28
CA GLY A 248 -20.79 -6.10 12.40
C GLY A 248 -21.51 -6.72 11.20
N LEU A 249 -20.82 -7.61 10.45
CA LEU A 249 -21.42 -8.26 9.29
C LEU A 249 -22.50 -9.27 9.70
N PRO A 250 -23.67 -9.29 9.05
CA PRO A 250 -24.76 -10.21 9.35
C PRO A 250 -24.33 -11.67 9.09
N SER A 251 -24.90 -12.60 9.86
CA SER A 251 -24.60 -14.03 9.72
C SER A 251 -25.23 -14.66 8.48
N ARG A 252 -26.35 -14.09 8.01
CA ARG A 252 -27.08 -14.45 6.79
C ARG A 252 -27.52 -13.15 6.10
N PRO A 253 -27.66 -13.14 4.76
CA PRO A 253 -28.32 -12.02 4.08
C PRO A 253 -29.74 -11.84 4.64
N SER A 254 -30.23 -10.60 4.68
CA SER A 254 -31.65 -10.32 4.90
C SER A 254 -32.44 -10.88 3.70
N GLU A 255 -33.52 -11.61 3.96
CA GLU A 255 -34.43 -12.12 2.94
C GLU A 255 -35.11 -10.97 2.18
#